data_9c84538ff5b9e2f3e1cf31fc75a521a3
#
_entry.id   9c84538ff5b9e2f3e1cf31fc75a521a3
#
_cell.length_a   1.000
_cell.length_b   1.000
_cell.length_c   1.000
_cell.angle_alpha   90.00
_cell.angle_beta   90.00
_cell.angle_gamma   90.00
#
_symmetry.space_group_name_H-M   'P 1'
#
loop_
_entity.id
_entity.type
_entity.pdbx_description
1 polymer ?
#
loop_
_entity_poly.entity_id
_entity_poly.type
_entity_poly.pdbx_seq_one_letter_code
_entity_poly.pdbx_strand_id
1 'polypeptide(L)'
;MTQENNVTTTEKNAFEKYADAANANRILGDILKFSDGEWLVGRDNDPLPAGTKLIADVEGLEVGWVRWADMRPAEALMGKIADGFVPCRRAELGDADPTLWPRDAQGTARDPWQFSNLLVLMDTRYRIFSFPTASKGGLGAVSKLSGSYGKHVRQAPGELPIVALHADSYKHRDRARGTIHVPVFKVIGWTDREKLDVALARAIEGRDMPDEADEPAETLPREEPAAAKKGANAYADAKGKPKPKAKSAGEDVPF
;
A
#
# COMPACT_ATOMS: atom_id res chain seq x y z
N MET A 1 18.42 28.41 -44.10
CA MET A 1 18.66 26.97 -43.91
C MET A 1 18.20 26.63 -42.53
N THR A 2 16.97 26.16 -42.42
CA THR A 2 16.33 25.81 -41.14
C THR A 2 16.55 24.31 -40.94
N GLN A 3 17.30 23.92 -39.91
CA GLN A 3 17.44 22.53 -39.54
C GLN A 3 16.19 22.11 -38.76
N GLU A 4 15.40 21.26 -39.35
CA GLU A 4 14.33 20.54 -38.66
C GLU A 4 14.97 19.46 -37.78
N ASN A 5 14.88 19.65 -36.46
CA ASN A 5 15.19 18.61 -35.49
C ASN A 5 14.10 17.55 -35.54
N ASN A 6 14.38 16.48 -36.28
CA ASN A 6 13.53 15.30 -36.34
C ASN A 6 13.74 14.50 -35.03
N VAL A 7 12.89 14.71 -34.03
CA VAL A 7 12.82 13.87 -32.84
C VAL A 7 12.21 12.54 -33.27
N THR A 8 13.05 11.57 -33.59
CA THR A 8 12.64 10.21 -33.87
C THR A 8 12.14 9.59 -32.56
N THR A 9 10.85 9.60 -32.34
CA THR A 9 10.24 8.79 -31.27
C THR A 9 10.44 7.33 -31.66
N THR A 10 11.44 6.69 -31.08
CA THR A 10 11.71 5.27 -31.29
C THR A 10 10.57 4.48 -30.62
N GLU A 11 9.67 3.93 -31.43
CA GLU A 11 8.63 3.03 -30.92
C GLU A 11 9.31 1.84 -30.22
N LYS A 12 8.90 1.61 -28.95
CA LYS A 12 9.38 0.48 -28.16
C LYS A 12 9.05 -0.84 -28.87
N ASN A 13 10.03 -1.74 -28.93
CA ASN A 13 9.84 -3.06 -29.51
C ASN A 13 8.95 -3.96 -28.61
N ALA A 14 8.59 -5.14 -29.07
CA ALA A 14 7.69 -6.05 -28.35
C ALA A 14 8.27 -6.50 -27.00
N PHE A 15 9.58 -6.65 -26.88
CA PHE A 15 10.24 -7.05 -25.63
C PHE A 15 10.30 -5.90 -24.62
N GLU A 16 10.52 -4.68 -25.09
CA GLU A 16 10.47 -3.48 -24.24
C GLU A 16 9.03 -3.26 -23.74
N LYS A 17 8.02 -3.43 -24.59
CA LYS A 17 6.60 -3.37 -24.20
C LYS A 17 6.25 -4.47 -23.19
N TYR A 18 6.78 -5.67 -23.35
CA TYR A 18 6.59 -6.77 -22.40
C TYR A 18 7.28 -6.48 -21.07
N ALA A 19 8.52 -6.00 -21.07
CA ALA A 19 9.24 -5.62 -19.85
C ALA A 19 8.52 -4.50 -19.10
N ASP A 20 8.02 -3.49 -19.80
CA ASP A 20 7.23 -2.42 -19.22
C ASP A 20 5.94 -2.95 -18.61
N ALA A 21 5.22 -3.83 -19.30
CA ALA A 21 4.00 -4.46 -18.80
C ALA A 21 4.26 -5.36 -17.58
N ALA A 22 5.36 -6.10 -17.58
CA ALA A 22 5.78 -6.92 -16.43
C ALA A 22 6.18 -6.06 -15.22
N ASN A 23 6.70 -4.85 -15.45
CA ASN A 23 7.08 -3.90 -14.43
C ASN A 23 5.89 -3.03 -13.96
N ALA A 24 4.90 -2.77 -14.81
CA ALA A 24 3.75 -1.91 -14.51
C ALA A 24 2.90 -2.40 -13.32
N ASN A 25 2.89 -3.71 -13.06
CA ASN A 25 2.21 -4.31 -11.91
C ASN A 25 3.12 -4.50 -10.69
N ARG A 26 4.30 -3.93 -10.70
CA ARG A 26 5.29 -4.11 -9.66
C ARG A 26 4.98 -3.19 -8.48
N ILE A 27 4.48 -3.77 -7.39
CA ILE A 27 4.37 -3.07 -6.12
C ILE A 27 5.77 -2.77 -5.60
N LEU A 28 6.08 -1.49 -5.38
CA LEU A 28 7.33 -1.00 -4.84
C LEU A 28 7.21 -0.81 -3.32
N GLY A 29 8.16 -1.34 -2.57
CA GLY A 29 8.16 -1.23 -1.11
C GLY A 29 6.96 -1.90 -0.45
N ASP A 30 6.52 -1.36 0.67
CA ASP A 30 5.41 -1.89 1.44
C ASP A 30 4.06 -1.49 0.87
N ILE A 31 3.08 -2.38 0.97
CA ILE A 31 1.70 -2.05 0.58
C ILE A 31 1.09 -1.15 1.64
N LEU A 32 0.64 0.03 1.24
CA LEU A 32 -0.20 0.91 2.03
C LEU A 32 -1.66 0.61 1.74
N LYS A 33 -2.46 0.40 2.78
CA LYS A 33 -3.89 0.09 2.70
C LYS A 33 -4.69 1.09 3.52
N PHE A 34 -5.95 1.23 3.18
CA PHE A 34 -6.92 1.96 3.99
C PHE A 34 -8.14 1.08 4.24
N SER A 35 -8.43 0.79 5.50
CA SER A 35 -9.57 -0.01 5.93
C SER A 35 -10.15 0.55 7.22
N ASP A 36 -11.48 0.61 7.31
CA ASP A 36 -12.23 0.98 8.51
C ASP A 36 -11.81 2.32 9.17
N GLY A 37 -11.30 3.25 8.35
CA GLY A 37 -10.86 4.56 8.81
C GLY A 37 -9.39 4.64 9.20
N GLU A 38 -8.66 3.56 9.08
CA GLU A 38 -7.25 3.45 9.45
C GLU A 38 -6.34 3.24 8.24
N TRP A 39 -5.14 3.79 8.32
CA TRP A 39 -4.07 3.52 7.38
C TRP A 39 -3.21 2.38 7.91
N LEU A 40 -2.96 1.38 7.07
CA LEU A 40 -2.28 0.13 7.43
C LEU A 40 -1.13 -0.13 6.46
N VAL A 41 -0.04 -0.69 6.95
CA VAL A 41 1.17 -0.97 6.16
C VAL A 41 1.54 -2.45 6.21
N GLY A 42 2.02 -2.96 5.08
CA GLY A 42 2.62 -4.28 4.97
C GLY A 42 1.61 -5.43 5.00
N ARG A 43 2.14 -6.62 5.22
CA ARG A 43 1.36 -7.86 5.30
C ARG A 43 0.63 -7.98 6.64
N ASP A 44 1.27 -7.51 7.70
CA ASP A 44 0.77 -7.63 9.09
C ASP A 44 -0.26 -6.55 9.42
N ASN A 45 -0.52 -5.63 8.48
CA ASN A 45 -1.44 -4.51 8.64
C ASN A 45 -1.09 -3.62 9.84
N ASP A 46 0.20 -3.26 9.95
CA ASP A 46 0.67 -2.36 10.99
C ASP A 46 0.00 -0.98 10.85
N PRO A 47 -0.56 -0.43 11.93
CA PRO A 47 -1.25 0.85 11.85
C PRO A 47 -0.25 1.99 11.61
N LEU A 48 -0.56 2.86 10.65
CA LEU A 48 0.18 4.07 10.37
C LEU A 48 -0.58 5.27 10.97
N PRO A 49 0.05 6.05 11.86
CA PRO A 49 -0.64 7.14 12.55
C PRO A 49 -1.24 8.17 11.59
N ALA A 50 -2.43 8.67 11.93
CA ALA A 50 -3.02 9.80 11.21
C ALA A 50 -2.07 11.01 11.25
N GLY A 51 -1.99 11.76 10.15
CA GLY A 51 -1.06 12.86 10.01
C GLY A 51 0.35 12.45 9.57
N THR A 52 0.63 11.16 9.37
CA THR A 52 1.91 10.70 8.77
C THR A 52 2.14 11.42 7.46
N LYS A 53 3.34 11.99 7.30
CA LYS A 53 3.72 12.81 6.14
C LYS A 53 4.46 11.93 5.14
N LEU A 54 4.00 11.97 3.89
CA LEU A 54 4.59 11.23 2.78
C LEU A 54 4.73 12.16 1.56
N ILE A 55 5.73 11.92 0.72
CA ILE A 55 5.82 12.50 -0.62
C ILE A 55 5.06 11.57 -1.55
N ALA A 56 4.16 12.11 -2.37
CA ALA A 56 3.37 11.30 -3.29
C ALA A 56 3.86 11.47 -4.74
N ASP A 57 4.21 10.37 -5.39
CA ASP A 57 4.61 10.34 -6.80
C ASP A 57 3.38 10.40 -7.71
N VAL A 58 2.83 11.61 -7.86
CA VAL A 58 1.66 11.81 -8.73
C VAL A 58 2.04 11.70 -10.22
N GLU A 59 3.28 11.97 -10.60
CA GLU A 59 3.75 11.77 -11.97
C GLU A 59 3.89 10.29 -12.31
N GLY A 60 4.30 9.47 -11.35
CA GLY A 60 4.36 8.02 -11.48
C GLY A 60 3.00 7.33 -11.27
N LEU A 61 1.91 8.08 -11.07
CA LEU A 61 0.59 7.50 -10.87
C LEU A 61 0.15 6.65 -12.07
N GLU A 62 -0.06 5.36 -11.81
CA GLU A 62 -0.63 4.44 -12.77
C GLU A 62 -2.13 4.29 -12.56
N VAL A 63 -2.86 4.25 -13.66
CA VAL A 63 -4.31 4.07 -13.70
C VAL A 63 -4.69 3.03 -14.73
N GLY A 64 -5.81 2.35 -14.55
CA GLY A 64 -6.27 1.40 -15.54
C GLY A 64 -7.12 0.29 -14.97
N TRP A 65 -7.11 -0.86 -15.65
CA TRP A 65 -7.94 -1.98 -15.33
C TRP A 65 -7.13 -3.17 -14.86
N VAL A 66 -7.58 -3.82 -13.80
CA VAL A 66 -7.02 -5.07 -13.29
C VAL A 66 -8.12 -6.12 -13.35
N ARG A 67 -7.83 -7.23 -14.04
CA ARG A 67 -8.68 -8.42 -14.09
C ARG A 67 -8.30 -9.36 -12.97
N TRP A 68 -9.28 -9.77 -12.20
CA TRP A 68 -9.10 -10.70 -11.09
C TRP A 68 -9.60 -12.08 -11.47
N ALA A 69 -8.80 -13.11 -11.19
CA ALA A 69 -9.18 -14.52 -11.24
C ALA A 69 -8.64 -15.21 -10.00
N ASP A 70 -9.45 -16.05 -9.36
CA ASP A 70 -9.07 -16.80 -8.16
C ASP A 70 -8.45 -15.92 -7.06
N MET A 71 -9.04 -14.74 -6.83
CA MET A 71 -8.60 -13.73 -5.87
C MET A 71 -7.17 -13.18 -6.13
N ARG A 72 -6.66 -13.34 -7.34
CA ARG A 72 -5.35 -12.82 -7.77
C ARG A 72 -5.50 -11.93 -9.00
N PRO A 73 -4.63 -10.93 -9.15
CA PRO A 73 -4.56 -10.18 -10.41
C PRO A 73 -4.05 -11.12 -11.50
N ALA A 74 -4.89 -11.35 -12.52
CA ALA A 74 -4.58 -12.22 -13.66
C ALA A 74 -4.10 -11.43 -14.86
N GLU A 75 -4.59 -10.21 -15.02
CA GLU A 75 -4.25 -9.31 -16.11
C GLU A 75 -4.33 -7.87 -15.63
N ALA A 76 -3.44 -7.01 -16.11
CA ALA A 76 -3.49 -5.59 -15.82
C ALA A 76 -3.20 -4.77 -17.08
N LEU A 77 -4.09 -3.85 -17.33
CA LEU A 77 -4.03 -2.86 -18.39
C LEU A 77 -3.90 -1.49 -17.74
N MET A 78 -2.70 -1.20 -17.23
CA MET A 78 -2.40 0.03 -16.50
C MET A 78 -1.28 0.80 -17.18
N GLY A 79 -1.29 2.11 -17.00
CA GLY A 79 -0.23 2.98 -17.50
C GLY A 79 -0.22 4.31 -16.78
N LYS A 80 0.89 5.05 -16.95
CA LYS A 80 1.10 6.34 -16.29
C LYS A 80 0.33 7.44 -16.99
N ILE A 81 -0.39 8.25 -16.22
CA ILE A 81 -1.09 9.43 -16.74
C ILE A 81 -0.11 10.43 -17.37
N ALA A 82 1.06 10.58 -16.75
CA ALA A 82 2.10 11.51 -17.23
C ALA A 82 2.64 11.14 -18.62
N ASP A 83 2.62 9.84 -18.98
CA ASP A 83 3.01 9.35 -20.30
C ASP A 83 1.87 9.45 -21.34
N GLY A 84 0.76 10.08 -20.97
CA GLY A 84 -0.41 10.22 -21.84
C GLY A 84 -1.32 8.99 -21.90
N PHE A 85 -1.14 8.02 -20.99
CA PHE A 85 -1.99 6.83 -20.96
C PHE A 85 -3.44 7.20 -20.63
N VAL A 86 -4.35 6.73 -21.48
CA VAL A 86 -5.79 6.86 -21.29
C VAL A 86 -6.40 5.46 -21.21
N PRO A 87 -7.00 5.08 -20.07
CA PRO A 87 -7.64 3.79 -19.92
C PRO A 87 -8.77 3.62 -20.92
N CYS A 88 -8.87 2.44 -21.53
CA CYS A 88 -10.00 2.07 -22.38
C CYS A 88 -11.30 2.04 -21.56
N ARG A 89 -12.44 2.04 -22.24
CA ARG A 89 -13.74 1.89 -21.58
C ARG A 89 -13.96 0.45 -21.13
N ARG A 90 -14.70 0.24 -20.04
CA ARG A 90 -15.05 -1.11 -19.56
C ARG A 90 -15.67 -1.98 -20.66
N ALA A 91 -16.47 -1.41 -21.53
CA ALA A 91 -17.13 -2.13 -22.63
C ALA A 91 -16.16 -2.66 -23.71
N GLU A 92 -14.94 -2.15 -23.76
CA GLU A 92 -13.89 -2.57 -24.70
C GLU A 92 -13.07 -3.75 -24.15
N LEU A 93 -13.27 -4.11 -22.88
CA LEU A 93 -12.65 -5.26 -22.24
C LEU A 93 -13.55 -6.49 -22.39
N GLY A 94 -12.97 -7.68 -22.33
CA GLY A 94 -13.72 -8.93 -22.31
C GLY A 94 -14.62 -9.09 -21.06
N ASP A 95 -15.15 -10.29 -20.89
CA ASP A 95 -16.00 -10.67 -19.75
C ASP A 95 -17.22 -9.76 -19.55
N ALA A 96 -17.88 -9.39 -20.67
CA ALA A 96 -19.01 -8.45 -20.65
C ALA A 96 -20.33 -9.05 -20.13
N ASP A 97 -20.46 -10.39 -20.10
CA ASP A 97 -21.67 -11.08 -19.67
C ASP A 97 -21.70 -11.27 -18.14
N PRO A 98 -22.58 -10.56 -17.40
CA PRO A 98 -22.65 -10.67 -15.95
C PRO A 98 -23.08 -12.05 -15.44
N THR A 99 -23.67 -12.89 -16.29
CA THR A 99 -24.09 -14.25 -15.90
C THR A 99 -22.90 -15.18 -15.71
N LEU A 100 -21.79 -14.88 -16.36
CA LEU A 100 -20.52 -15.62 -16.30
C LEU A 100 -19.57 -15.08 -15.22
N TRP A 101 -19.91 -13.98 -14.58
CA TRP A 101 -19.03 -13.38 -13.57
C TRP A 101 -18.94 -14.24 -12.32
N PRO A 102 -17.75 -14.26 -11.66
CA PRO A 102 -17.60 -14.91 -10.39
C PRO A 102 -18.57 -14.29 -9.35
N ARG A 103 -19.04 -15.13 -8.44
CA ARG A 103 -19.95 -14.69 -7.39
C ARG A 103 -19.19 -14.58 -6.07
N ASP A 104 -19.48 -13.51 -5.33
CA ASP A 104 -18.97 -13.37 -3.97
C ASP A 104 -19.69 -14.32 -2.99
N ALA A 105 -19.25 -14.29 -1.71
CA ALA A 105 -19.83 -15.13 -0.65
C ALA A 105 -21.33 -14.88 -0.41
N GLN A 106 -21.85 -13.74 -0.86
CA GLN A 106 -23.27 -13.38 -0.80
C GLN A 106 -24.03 -13.76 -2.09
N GLY A 107 -23.36 -14.42 -3.03
CA GLY A 107 -23.93 -14.83 -4.32
C GLY A 107 -24.09 -13.69 -5.35
N THR A 108 -23.54 -12.51 -5.07
CA THR A 108 -23.59 -11.38 -5.99
C THR A 108 -22.52 -11.52 -7.05
N ALA A 109 -22.91 -11.39 -8.33
CA ALA A 109 -21.97 -11.39 -9.44
C ALA A 109 -21.01 -10.19 -9.35
N ARG A 110 -19.72 -10.45 -9.47
CA ARG A 110 -18.67 -9.43 -9.41
C ARG A 110 -17.99 -9.32 -10.75
N ASP A 111 -17.95 -8.10 -11.27
CA ASP A 111 -17.18 -7.83 -12.47
C ASP A 111 -15.71 -8.21 -12.23
N PRO A 112 -15.11 -9.11 -13.04
CA PRO A 112 -13.72 -9.48 -12.90
C PRO A 112 -12.77 -8.31 -13.17
N TRP A 113 -13.16 -7.33 -13.96
CA TRP A 113 -12.38 -6.15 -14.24
C TRP A 113 -12.69 -5.02 -13.28
N GLN A 114 -11.67 -4.55 -12.57
CA GLN A 114 -11.78 -3.45 -11.63
C GLN A 114 -10.89 -2.29 -12.05
N PHE A 115 -11.48 -1.11 -12.16
CA PHE A 115 -10.69 0.11 -12.37
C PHE A 115 -9.85 0.39 -11.13
N SER A 116 -8.55 0.57 -11.31
CA SER A 116 -7.58 0.66 -10.23
C SER A 116 -6.62 1.81 -10.45
N ASN A 117 -6.13 2.36 -9.35
CA ASN A 117 -5.00 3.28 -9.33
C ASN A 117 -3.89 2.67 -8.48
N LEU A 118 -2.64 2.92 -8.87
CA LEU A 118 -1.45 2.61 -8.10
C LEU A 118 -0.66 3.90 -7.89
N LEU A 119 -0.61 4.37 -6.66
CA LEU A 119 0.13 5.56 -6.25
C LEU A 119 1.32 5.14 -5.39
N VAL A 120 2.52 5.57 -5.77
CA VAL A 120 3.72 5.39 -4.97
C VAL A 120 3.91 6.57 -4.04
N LEU A 121 4.31 6.28 -2.79
CA LEU A 121 4.57 7.29 -1.78
C LEU A 121 5.92 6.98 -1.08
N MET A 122 6.53 8.01 -0.47
CA MET A 122 7.78 7.89 0.25
C MET A 122 7.72 8.65 1.58
N ASP A 123 8.27 8.05 2.64
CA ASP A 123 8.41 8.76 3.92
C ASP A 123 9.76 9.53 4.01
N THR A 124 9.95 10.23 5.12
CA THR A 124 11.18 11.00 5.39
C THR A 124 12.43 10.12 5.62
N ARG A 125 12.24 8.80 5.76
CA ARG A 125 13.31 7.81 5.91
C ARG A 125 13.62 7.08 4.60
N TYR A 126 13.05 7.57 3.48
CA TYR A 126 13.19 6.97 2.16
C TYR A 126 12.54 5.59 2.02
N ARG A 127 11.61 5.21 2.91
CA ARG A 127 10.82 3.99 2.72
C ARG A 127 9.75 4.25 1.67
N ILE A 128 9.62 3.32 0.75
CA ILE A 128 8.65 3.36 -0.33
C ILE A 128 7.40 2.59 0.07
N PHE A 129 6.26 3.16 -0.26
CA PHE A 129 4.94 2.57 -0.10
C PHE A 129 4.19 2.58 -1.42
N SER A 130 3.49 1.51 -1.72
CA SER A 130 2.56 1.44 -2.83
C SER A 130 1.13 1.44 -2.31
N PHE A 131 0.31 2.35 -2.78
CA PHE A 131 -1.12 2.43 -2.47
C PHE A 131 -1.95 1.99 -3.69
N PRO A 132 -2.22 0.68 -3.84
CA PRO A 132 -3.16 0.16 -4.83
C PRO A 132 -4.58 0.40 -4.33
N THR A 133 -5.45 0.92 -5.18
CA THR A 133 -6.85 1.13 -4.81
C THR A 133 -7.79 0.97 -5.98
N ALA A 134 -8.88 0.22 -5.77
CA ALA A 134 -10.03 0.11 -6.66
C ALA A 134 -11.32 0.60 -5.97
N SER A 135 -11.24 0.95 -4.68
CA SER A 135 -12.39 1.42 -3.93
C SER A 135 -12.81 2.83 -4.37
N LYS A 136 -14.12 3.11 -4.39
CA LYS A 136 -14.64 4.43 -4.74
C LYS A 136 -14.02 5.56 -3.90
N GLY A 137 -13.81 5.31 -2.59
CA GLY A 137 -13.19 6.27 -1.69
C GLY A 137 -11.73 6.53 -2.05
N GLY A 138 -10.96 5.46 -2.27
CA GLY A 138 -9.55 5.54 -2.66
C GLY A 138 -9.34 6.21 -4.02
N LEU A 139 -10.10 5.80 -5.04
CA LEU A 139 -10.09 6.44 -6.36
C LEU A 139 -10.40 7.94 -6.27
N GLY A 140 -11.40 8.31 -5.46
CA GLY A 140 -11.76 9.70 -5.22
C GLY A 140 -10.67 10.51 -4.51
N ALA A 141 -9.96 9.89 -3.55
CA ALA A 141 -8.83 10.53 -2.86
C ALA A 141 -7.65 10.79 -3.80
N VAL A 142 -7.27 9.80 -4.62
CA VAL A 142 -6.22 9.94 -5.63
C VAL A 142 -6.61 10.99 -6.67
N SER A 143 -7.85 10.98 -7.14
CA SER A 143 -8.36 11.99 -8.10
C SER A 143 -8.25 13.42 -7.56
N LYS A 144 -8.61 13.64 -6.29
CA LYS A 144 -8.48 14.97 -5.64
C LYS A 144 -7.02 15.41 -5.53
N LEU A 145 -6.13 14.48 -5.16
CA LEU A 145 -4.69 14.73 -5.09
C LEU A 145 -4.13 15.09 -6.46
N SER A 146 -4.45 14.33 -7.50
CA SER A 146 -4.04 14.60 -8.89
C SER A 146 -4.56 15.94 -9.39
N GLY A 147 -5.80 16.31 -9.03
CA GLY A 147 -6.36 17.63 -9.36
C GLY A 147 -5.62 18.79 -8.69
N SER A 148 -5.15 18.60 -7.45
CA SER A 148 -4.32 19.58 -6.73
C SER A 148 -2.93 19.70 -7.37
N TYR A 149 -2.32 18.55 -7.65
CA TYR A 149 -1.03 18.49 -8.36
C TYR A 149 -1.09 19.16 -9.73
N GLY A 150 -2.09 18.83 -10.56
CA GLY A 150 -2.24 19.40 -11.89
C GLY A 150 -2.43 20.93 -11.93
N LYS A 151 -2.87 21.54 -10.82
CA LYS A 151 -2.88 23.00 -10.68
C LYS A 151 -1.49 23.54 -10.33
N HIS A 152 -0.77 22.85 -9.46
CA HIS A 152 0.53 23.29 -8.95
C HIS A 152 1.64 23.14 -9.98
N VAL A 153 1.72 22.01 -10.68
CA VAL A 153 2.79 21.70 -11.65
C VAL A 153 2.91 22.72 -12.78
N ARG A 154 1.83 23.45 -13.08
CA ARG A 154 1.85 24.55 -14.07
C ARG A 154 2.68 25.75 -13.61
N GLN A 155 2.86 25.93 -12.30
CA GLN A 155 3.59 27.04 -11.71
C GLN A 155 4.97 26.62 -11.22
N ALA A 156 5.10 25.39 -10.75
CA ALA A 156 6.33 24.80 -10.22
C ALA A 156 6.49 23.35 -10.76
N PRO A 157 6.97 23.22 -12.02
CA PRO A 157 7.24 21.91 -12.59
C PRO A 157 8.40 21.22 -11.84
N GLY A 158 8.31 19.89 -11.65
CA GLY A 158 9.30 19.11 -10.94
C GLY A 158 9.13 19.05 -9.41
N GLU A 159 8.13 19.73 -8.87
CA GLU A 159 7.78 19.58 -7.45
C GLU A 159 6.68 18.53 -7.25
N LEU A 160 6.82 17.72 -6.21
CA LEU A 160 5.85 16.70 -5.79
C LEU A 160 5.15 17.12 -4.50
N PRO A 161 3.88 16.71 -4.30
CA PRO A 161 3.15 17.05 -3.10
C PRO A 161 3.64 16.26 -1.88
N ILE A 162 3.82 16.97 -0.78
CA ILE A 162 3.91 16.37 0.55
C ILE A 162 2.48 16.28 1.08
N VAL A 163 2.05 15.06 1.38
CA VAL A 163 0.71 14.78 1.89
C VAL A 163 0.75 14.30 3.33
N ALA A 164 -0.23 14.70 4.12
CA ALA A 164 -0.53 14.09 5.41
C ALA A 164 -1.69 13.13 5.24
N LEU A 165 -1.54 11.91 5.77
CA LEU A 165 -2.57 10.87 5.72
C LEU A 165 -3.68 11.16 6.73
N HIS A 166 -4.91 11.25 6.27
CA HIS A 166 -6.10 11.45 7.09
C HIS A 166 -7.21 10.51 6.67
N ALA A 167 -8.24 10.42 7.46
CA ALA A 167 -9.50 9.76 7.17
C ALA A 167 -10.63 10.75 7.27
N ASP A 168 -11.63 10.58 6.44
CA ASP A 168 -12.94 11.24 6.55
C ASP A 168 -14.02 10.18 6.59
N SER A 169 -15.22 10.56 7.01
CA SER A 169 -16.34 9.63 7.07
C SER A 169 -17.66 10.29 6.75
N TYR A 170 -18.58 9.50 6.21
CA TYR A 170 -19.96 9.93 5.99
C TYR A 170 -20.94 8.78 6.25
N LYS A 171 -22.15 9.12 6.60
CA LYS A 171 -23.23 8.14 6.73
C LYS A 171 -23.73 7.75 5.35
N HIS A 172 -23.75 6.46 5.05
CA HIS A 172 -24.28 5.97 3.79
C HIS A 172 -25.79 6.22 3.73
N ARG A 173 -26.30 6.51 2.51
CA ARG A 173 -27.75 6.73 2.27
C ARG A 173 -28.57 5.50 2.67
N ASP A 174 -28.06 4.31 2.39
CA ASP A 174 -28.57 3.04 2.90
C ASP A 174 -28.04 2.84 4.33
N ARG A 175 -28.93 2.86 5.31
CA ARG A 175 -28.59 2.73 6.74
C ARG A 175 -27.95 1.40 7.09
N ALA A 176 -28.24 0.33 6.32
CA ALA A 176 -27.63 -0.98 6.52
C ALA A 176 -26.10 -0.98 6.30
N ARG A 177 -25.58 -0.02 5.56
CA ARG A 177 -24.14 0.14 5.29
C ARG A 177 -23.41 1.00 6.33
N GLY A 178 -24.11 1.61 7.26
CA GLY A 178 -23.53 2.37 8.37
C GLY A 178 -22.71 3.59 7.95
N THR A 179 -21.60 3.80 8.64
CA THR A 179 -20.64 4.86 8.34
C THR A 179 -19.61 4.34 7.36
N ILE A 180 -19.35 5.11 6.30
CA ILE A 180 -18.33 4.82 5.30
C ILE A 180 -17.13 5.71 5.58
N HIS A 181 -15.98 5.10 5.75
CA HIS A 181 -14.70 5.78 5.89
C HIS A 181 -14.02 5.90 4.52
N VAL A 182 -13.37 7.02 4.28
CA VAL A 182 -12.65 7.30 3.04
C VAL A 182 -11.27 7.86 3.35
N PRO A 183 -10.23 7.44 2.59
CA PRO A 183 -8.89 7.98 2.76
C PRO A 183 -8.82 9.44 2.27
N VAL A 184 -7.96 10.22 2.91
CA VAL A 184 -7.72 11.61 2.53
C VAL A 184 -6.21 11.87 2.47
N PHE A 185 -5.72 12.31 1.33
CA PHE A 185 -4.38 12.87 1.14
C PHE A 185 -4.47 14.39 1.27
N LYS A 186 -4.12 14.92 2.44
CA LYS A 186 -4.11 16.37 2.67
C LYS A 186 -2.77 16.94 2.22
N VAL A 187 -2.73 17.69 1.13
CA VAL A 187 -1.51 18.37 0.69
C VAL A 187 -1.14 19.42 1.75
N ILE A 188 0.08 19.35 2.26
CA ILE A 188 0.63 20.20 3.31
C ILE A 188 1.89 20.96 2.88
N GLY A 189 2.41 20.66 1.70
CA GLY A 189 3.60 21.28 1.13
C GLY A 189 4.01 20.64 -0.18
N TRP A 190 5.14 21.06 -0.69
CA TRP A 190 5.72 20.62 -1.95
C TRP A 190 7.22 20.38 -1.76
N THR A 191 7.81 19.54 -2.56
CA THR A 191 9.24 19.22 -2.52
C THR A 191 9.74 18.79 -3.89
N ASP A 192 11.03 18.99 -4.14
CA ASP A 192 11.66 18.55 -5.39
C ASP A 192 11.56 17.03 -5.57
N ARG A 193 11.34 16.62 -6.80
CA ARG A 193 11.23 15.22 -7.21
C ARG A 193 12.52 14.42 -6.97
N GLU A 194 13.69 15.06 -7.05
CA GLU A 194 14.99 14.41 -6.96
C GLU A 194 15.12 13.47 -5.75
N LYS A 195 14.56 13.84 -4.61
CA LYS A 195 14.58 13.01 -3.40
C LYS A 195 13.85 11.68 -3.57
N LEU A 196 12.73 11.70 -4.29
CA LEU A 196 11.96 10.49 -4.57
C LEU A 196 12.67 9.62 -5.60
N ASP A 197 13.26 10.22 -6.64
CA ASP A 197 13.96 9.48 -7.69
C ASP A 197 15.14 8.66 -7.12
N VAL A 198 15.89 9.21 -6.18
CA VAL A 198 16.96 8.49 -5.46
C VAL A 198 16.40 7.30 -4.68
N ALA A 199 15.28 7.45 -4.01
CA ALA A 199 14.66 6.36 -3.24
C ALA A 199 14.07 5.28 -4.15
N LEU A 200 13.45 5.68 -5.27
CA LEU A 200 12.91 4.74 -6.25
C LEU A 200 14.02 3.92 -6.91
N ALA A 201 15.14 4.56 -7.30
CA ALA A 201 16.29 3.85 -7.86
C ALA A 201 16.77 2.77 -6.90
N ARG A 202 16.99 3.10 -5.63
CA ARG A 202 17.40 2.12 -4.60
C ARG A 202 16.37 1.00 -4.40
N ALA A 203 15.09 1.32 -4.39
CA ALA A 203 14.03 0.32 -4.23
C ALA A 203 13.95 -0.65 -5.42
N ILE A 204 14.27 -0.18 -6.61
CA ILE A 204 14.35 -1.00 -7.83
C ILE A 204 15.61 -1.87 -7.80
N GLU A 205 16.78 -1.29 -7.51
CA GLU A 205 18.06 -2.01 -7.41
C GLU A 205 18.01 -3.10 -6.35
N GLY A 206 17.46 -2.80 -5.16
CA GLY A 206 17.31 -3.77 -4.06
C GLY A 206 16.36 -4.95 -4.35
N ARG A 207 15.59 -4.89 -5.45
CA ARG A 207 14.74 -6.01 -5.89
C ARG A 207 15.44 -6.97 -6.84
N ASP A 208 16.43 -6.49 -7.55
CA ASP A 208 17.23 -7.33 -8.46
C ASP A 208 18.34 -8.09 -7.72
N MET A 209 18.57 -7.76 -6.44
CA MET A 209 19.40 -8.55 -5.53
C MET A 209 18.57 -9.69 -4.94
N PRO A 210 19.01 -10.96 -5.01
CA PRO A 210 18.41 -12.02 -4.24
C PRO A 210 18.44 -11.64 -2.75
N ASP A 211 17.38 -11.93 -2.03
CA ASP A 211 17.27 -11.71 -0.59
C ASP A 211 18.51 -12.28 0.11
N GLU A 212 19.44 -11.42 0.52
CA GLU A 212 20.59 -11.78 1.39
C GLU A 212 20.12 -12.11 2.83
N ALA A 213 18.84 -12.40 3.02
CA ALA A 213 18.26 -12.70 4.33
C ALA A 213 18.41 -14.16 4.74
N ASP A 214 19.30 -14.95 4.11
CA ASP A 214 19.58 -16.35 4.51
C ASP A 214 21.08 -16.68 4.57
N GLU A 215 21.94 -15.69 4.84
CA GLU A 215 23.24 -16.04 5.41
C GLU A 215 23.08 -16.23 6.92
N PRO A 216 23.36 -17.43 7.45
CA PRO A 216 23.36 -17.63 8.89
C PRO A 216 24.45 -16.73 9.47
N ALA A 217 24.03 -15.84 10.38
CA ALA A 217 24.93 -14.97 11.11
C ALA A 217 26.16 -15.79 11.56
N GLU A 218 27.31 -15.46 11.00
CA GLU A 218 28.60 -16.02 11.38
C GLU A 218 28.72 -15.83 12.90
N THR A 219 28.59 -16.94 13.63
CA THR A 219 28.72 -16.96 15.07
C THR A 219 30.15 -16.55 15.42
N LEU A 220 30.29 -15.31 15.85
CA LEU A 220 31.52 -14.87 16.54
C LEU A 220 31.83 -15.84 17.68
N PRO A 221 33.09 -16.26 17.86
CA PRO A 221 33.48 -17.20 18.90
C PRO A 221 33.08 -16.62 20.27
N ARG A 222 32.21 -17.34 20.97
CA ARG A 222 31.80 -17.03 22.33
C ARG A 222 33.02 -17.26 23.22
N GLU A 223 33.63 -16.19 23.71
CA GLU A 223 34.61 -16.28 24.81
C GLU A 223 33.96 -16.98 26.02
N GLU A 224 34.53 -18.10 26.41
CA GLU A 224 34.14 -18.80 27.64
C GLU A 224 34.51 -17.92 28.84
N PRO A 225 33.58 -17.63 29.76
CA PRO A 225 33.98 -17.01 31.04
C PRO A 225 34.61 -18.06 31.94
N ALA A 226 35.85 -17.75 32.37
CA ALA A 226 36.65 -18.53 33.26
C ALA A 226 35.91 -18.92 34.55
N ALA A 227 36.14 -20.17 34.95
CA ALA A 227 35.63 -20.79 36.15
C ALA A 227 35.94 -19.98 37.44
N ALA A 228 34.92 -19.64 38.19
CA ALA A 228 35.06 -19.22 39.61
C ALA A 228 34.34 -20.20 40.53
N LYS A 229 35.09 -20.55 41.51
CA LYS A 229 34.97 -21.66 42.47
C LYS A 229 33.72 -21.61 43.38
N LYS A 230 33.32 -22.82 43.77
CA LYS A 230 32.43 -23.29 44.82
C LYS A 230 32.29 -22.37 46.06
N GLY A 231 31.09 -22.21 46.54
CA GLY A 231 30.78 -21.89 47.93
C GLY A 231 29.38 -22.43 48.26
N ALA A 232 29.37 -23.49 49.07
CA ALA A 232 28.17 -24.15 49.58
C ALA A 232 27.51 -23.39 50.70
N ASN A 233 26.17 -23.48 50.81
CA ASN A 233 25.37 -23.77 52.01
C ASN A 233 23.91 -23.56 51.69
N ALA A 234 23.13 -24.53 51.72
CA ALA A 234 22.26 -25.24 52.65
C ALA A 234 21.29 -24.32 53.45
N TYR A 235 20.04 -24.67 53.36
CA TYR A 235 18.92 -24.82 54.29
C TYR A 235 17.62 -24.40 53.64
N ALA A 236 16.76 -25.30 53.28
CA ALA A 236 15.73 -26.04 54.05
C ALA A 236 14.37 -25.31 54.08
N ASP A 237 13.43 -25.96 53.45
CA ASP A 237 12.08 -26.34 53.90
C ASP A 237 11.09 -25.27 54.37
N ALA A 238 9.93 -25.24 53.74
CA ALA A 238 8.64 -25.61 54.33
C ALA A 238 7.44 -25.19 53.43
N LYS A 239 6.76 -26.17 52.93
CA LYS A 239 5.32 -26.47 52.92
C LYS A 239 4.32 -25.35 53.23
N GLY A 240 3.28 -25.33 52.36
CA GLY A 240 1.95 -24.93 52.82
C GLY A 240 1.01 -24.40 51.71
N LYS A 241 0.29 -25.30 51.02
CA LYS A 241 -1.07 -25.04 50.52
C LYS A 241 -2.05 -25.03 51.71
N PRO A 242 -3.26 -24.44 51.65
CA PRO A 242 -4.31 -24.76 50.68
C PRO A 242 -5.29 -23.60 50.29
N LYS A 243 -6.08 -23.84 49.27
CA LYS A 243 -7.42 -23.30 49.03
C LYS A 243 -8.39 -23.72 50.15
N PRO A 244 -9.59 -23.03 50.39
CA PRO A 244 -10.72 -23.15 49.46
C PRO A 244 -11.83 -22.04 49.49
N LYS A 245 -12.78 -22.14 48.51
CA LYS A 245 -14.24 -21.98 48.52
C LYS A 245 -14.88 -20.61 48.86
N ALA A 246 -15.59 -19.97 47.90
CA ALA A 246 -16.97 -20.16 47.42
C ALA A 246 -18.09 -19.71 48.40
N LYS A 247 -19.03 -18.99 47.75
CA LYS A 247 -20.47 -18.77 48.01
C LYS A 247 -20.78 -17.28 48.24
N SER A 248 -21.84 -16.71 47.82
CA SER A 248 -23.04 -16.98 47.03
C SER A 248 -23.95 -15.76 47.19
N ALA A 249 -24.69 -15.46 46.10
CA ALA A 249 -26.10 -15.07 46.10
C ALA A 249 -26.54 -13.67 46.57
N GLY A 250 -27.43 -13.15 45.77
CA GLY A 250 -28.63 -12.45 46.16
C GLY A 250 -28.83 -11.13 45.46
N GLU A 251 -29.69 -11.11 44.45
CA GLU A 251 -31.03 -10.48 44.42
C GLU A 251 -31.00 -8.95 44.52
N ASP A 252 -31.68 -8.11 43.84
CA ASP A 252 -32.90 -8.15 43.05
C ASP A 252 -33.05 -6.78 42.33
N VAL A 253 -33.57 -6.77 41.15
CA VAL A 253 -34.45 -5.87 40.37
C VAL A 253 -35.15 -4.76 41.20
N PRO A 254 -35.79 -3.68 40.64
CA PRO A 254 -35.97 -3.19 39.28
C PRO A 254 -35.89 -1.65 39.13
N PHE A 255 -35.77 -1.15 37.92
CA PHE A 255 -36.68 -0.26 37.17
C PHE A 255 -36.09 0.05 35.80
#